data_527148f778832e9859e14580dcfc6bfe
#
_entry.id   527148f778832e9859e14580dcfc6bfe
#
_cell.length_a   1.000
_cell.length_b   1.000
_cell.length_c   1.000
_cell.angle_alpha   90.00
_cell.angle_beta   90.00
_cell.angle_gamma   90.00
#
_symmetry.space_group_name_H-M   'P 1'
#
loop_
_entity.id
_entity.type
_entity.pdbx_description
1 polymer ?
#
loop_
_entity_poly.entity_id
_entity_poly.type
_entity_poly.pdbx_seq_one_letter_code
_entity_poly.pdbx_strand_id
1 'polypeptide(L)'
;MKTLVRIFCLGCLIFGGNLPMNAQTKGHFSAKRLHTDTSTVGCDGPYIFYDTQKATIKQIIEKNGQPIKVSEELSLPIAGKKLKCYVDEKEYFTFKVQELLKNQPSVYSMPEKLIAISDIEGCFEQFKDFLIANKVMDKHYKWTFGKGHLVTVGDFFDRGLLVTQTLWLIYSLEEQAEKAGGKVHFILGNHDLMNMNNDFRYVRRKYLENATFLGQEYYDFYKPDTELGRWLATKNLMEKIGDYVFLHAGISKEVNDLNMGVEEINKYARTYYFNNRKAALYADPIGKTIYMFGKSPMWYRGFGKEDIKKSVFAAISKNMDAKKFVIGHTLHESVTYLMDKKVIDLDVAHAKGTTQGLLIENGQEYTVDIHGQKSEIKNQAKKIDE
;
A
#
# COMPACT_ATOMS: atom_id res chain seq x y z
N MET A 1 17.40 3.33 32.96
CA MET A 1 17.30 4.74 32.53
C MET A 1 15.81 5.07 32.39
N LYS A 2 15.30 6.04 33.14
CA LYS A 2 13.88 6.42 33.11
C LYS A 2 13.63 7.27 31.87
N THR A 3 12.83 6.77 30.94
CA THR A 3 12.39 7.48 29.74
C THR A 3 11.44 8.61 30.16
N LEU A 4 11.78 9.84 29.82
CA LEU A 4 10.95 11.01 30.12
C LEU A 4 9.89 11.13 29.01
N VAL A 5 8.68 10.66 29.29
CA VAL A 5 7.52 10.91 28.43
C VAL A 5 7.01 12.32 28.75
N ARG A 6 7.24 13.26 27.84
CA ARG A 6 6.63 14.61 27.97
C ARG A 6 5.24 14.60 27.34
N ILE A 7 4.23 14.55 28.19
CA ILE A 7 2.82 14.76 27.81
C ILE A 7 2.56 16.26 27.85
N PHE A 8 2.39 16.88 26.69
CA PHE A 8 1.93 18.27 26.61
C PHE A 8 0.41 18.25 26.46
N CYS A 9 -0.30 18.57 27.56
CA CYS A 9 -1.72 18.91 27.50
C CYS A 9 -1.84 20.39 27.13
N LEU A 10 -2.27 20.70 25.92
CA LEU A 10 -2.66 22.06 25.55
C LEU A 10 -4.19 22.12 25.54
N GLY A 11 -4.76 22.92 26.43
CA GLY A 11 -6.20 23.15 26.51
C GLY A 11 -6.72 23.75 25.21
N CYS A 12 -7.73 23.12 24.63
CA CYS A 12 -8.41 23.58 23.43
C CYS A 12 -9.29 24.79 23.70
N LEU A 13 -8.92 25.94 23.13
CA LEU A 13 -9.87 27.00 22.78
C LEU A 13 -10.42 26.67 21.38
N ILE A 14 -11.72 26.36 21.32
CA ILE A 14 -12.45 26.18 20.07
C ILE A 14 -12.58 27.55 19.40
N PHE A 15 -11.71 27.86 18.47
CA PHE A 15 -11.94 28.90 17.48
C PHE A 15 -12.29 28.22 16.16
N GLY A 16 -13.57 28.24 15.79
CA GLY A 16 -14.04 28.04 14.44
C GLY A 16 -13.53 29.18 13.54
N GLY A 17 -12.25 29.22 13.30
CA GLY A 17 -11.62 30.12 12.36
C GLY A 17 -11.18 29.31 11.15
N ASN A 18 -11.58 29.75 9.96
CA ASN A 18 -10.92 29.38 8.72
C ASN A 18 -9.43 29.63 8.90
N LEU A 19 -8.67 28.58 9.19
CA LEU A 19 -7.21 28.66 9.15
C LEU A 19 -6.85 29.12 7.72
N PRO A 20 -6.14 30.24 7.57
CA PRO A 20 -5.60 30.56 6.28
C PRO A 20 -4.72 29.38 5.87
N MET A 21 -5.03 28.77 4.74
CA MET A 21 -4.17 27.80 4.09
C MET A 21 -2.94 28.58 3.60
N ASN A 22 -2.16 29.05 4.57
CA ASN A 22 -0.92 29.75 4.35
C ASN A 22 0.18 28.71 4.31
N ALA A 23 0.80 28.72 3.20
CA ALA A 23 2.12 28.27 2.90
C ALA A 23 2.14 26.99 2.05
N GLN A 24 2.71 27.17 0.95
CA GLN A 24 3.72 26.34 0.30
C GLN A 24 3.82 24.89 0.82
N THR A 25 2.68 24.20 0.86
CA THR A 25 2.70 22.73 0.87
C THR A 25 3.35 22.32 -0.46
N LYS A 26 4.55 21.76 -0.38
CA LYS A 26 5.35 21.35 -1.53
C LYS A 26 4.76 20.16 -2.31
N GLY A 27 3.44 19.97 -2.29
CA GLY A 27 2.74 18.88 -2.91
C GLY A 27 1.68 19.31 -3.92
N HIS A 28 1.32 18.42 -4.81
CA HIS A 28 0.24 18.64 -5.77
C HIS A 28 -1.09 18.16 -5.17
N PHE A 29 -2.04 19.08 -4.95
CA PHE A 29 -3.33 18.82 -4.32
C PHE A 29 -4.50 19.05 -5.29
N SER A 30 -5.60 18.32 -5.07
CA SER A 30 -6.89 18.66 -5.67
C SER A 30 -7.65 19.61 -4.75
N ALA A 31 -7.61 20.91 -5.04
CA ALA A 31 -8.28 21.94 -4.24
C ALA A 31 -9.80 21.67 -4.11
N LYS A 32 -10.47 21.21 -5.17
CA LYS A 32 -11.89 20.87 -5.17
C LYS A 32 -12.20 19.76 -4.15
N ARG A 33 -11.40 18.69 -4.12
CA ARG A 33 -11.59 17.55 -3.21
C ARG A 33 -11.38 17.97 -1.76
N LEU A 34 -10.32 18.72 -1.48
CA LEU A 34 -10.02 19.19 -0.12
C LEU A 34 -11.13 20.12 0.42
N HIS A 35 -11.77 20.89 -0.44
CA HIS A 35 -12.87 21.78 -0.03
C HIS A 35 -14.12 21.01 0.40
N THR A 36 -14.39 19.87 -0.21
CA THR A 36 -15.59 19.03 0.09
C THR A 36 -15.33 17.97 1.16
N ASP A 37 -14.08 17.71 1.49
CA ASP A 37 -13.71 16.72 2.52
C ASP A 37 -13.83 17.33 3.91
N THR A 38 -14.75 16.79 4.72
CA THR A 38 -15.02 17.21 6.10
C THR A 38 -14.23 16.41 7.15
N SER A 39 -13.34 15.50 6.73
CA SER A 39 -12.53 14.72 7.67
C SER A 39 -11.58 15.64 8.47
N THR A 40 -11.46 15.37 9.76
CA THR A 40 -10.70 16.17 10.72
C THR A 40 -9.58 15.36 11.37
N VAL A 41 -8.77 16.01 12.19
CA VAL A 41 -7.72 15.38 13.00
C VAL A 41 -8.28 14.18 13.78
N GLY A 42 -7.54 13.07 13.79
CA GLY A 42 -7.91 11.85 14.52
C GLY A 42 -6.73 10.91 14.66
N CYS A 43 -6.93 9.74 15.28
CA CYS A 43 -5.87 8.74 15.49
C CYS A 43 -5.04 8.51 14.22
N ASP A 44 -3.71 8.59 14.36
CA ASP A 44 -2.78 8.42 13.25
C ASP A 44 -1.33 8.16 13.72
N GLY A 45 -0.54 7.50 12.89
CA GLY A 45 0.82 7.09 13.22
C GLY A 45 0.89 5.72 13.92
N PRO A 46 2.00 5.41 14.62
CA PRO A 46 3.16 6.27 14.87
C PRO A 46 3.98 6.55 13.61
N TYR A 47 4.52 7.76 13.49
CA TYR A 47 5.50 8.11 12.47
C TYR A 47 6.88 8.14 13.12
N ILE A 48 7.84 7.45 12.52
CA ILE A 48 9.19 7.27 13.07
C ILE A 48 10.17 7.96 12.13
N PHE A 49 10.82 9.00 12.64
CA PHE A 49 11.81 9.82 11.93
C PHE A 49 13.19 9.50 12.48
N TYR A 50 14.14 9.28 11.60
CA TYR A 50 15.52 9.00 11.96
C TYR A 50 16.44 10.18 11.69
N ASP A 51 17.33 10.46 12.62
CA ASP A 51 18.54 11.23 12.40
C ASP A 51 19.79 10.38 12.68
N THR A 52 20.97 10.99 12.79
CA THR A 52 22.23 10.25 12.98
C THR A 52 22.37 9.56 14.33
N GLN A 53 21.63 9.99 15.36
CA GLN A 53 21.81 9.51 16.75
C GLN A 53 20.52 9.05 17.40
N LYS A 54 19.37 9.49 16.90
CA LYS A 54 18.08 9.24 17.54
C LYS A 54 16.96 8.97 16.55
N ALA A 55 15.90 8.38 17.06
CA ALA A 55 14.60 8.28 16.39
C ALA A 55 13.59 9.15 17.14
N THR A 56 12.83 9.95 16.41
CA THR A 56 11.69 10.71 16.94
C THR A 56 10.42 10.01 16.49
N ILE A 57 9.60 9.59 17.45
CA ILE A 57 8.31 8.93 17.20
C ILE A 57 7.21 9.94 17.49
N LYS A 58 6.34 10.19 16.51
CA LYS A 58 5.18 11.08 16.65
C LYS A 58 3.91 10.34 16.30
N GLN A 59 2.86 10.53 17.09
CA GLN A 59 1.54 9.95 16.78
C GLN A 59 0.42 10.82 17.35
N ILE A 60 -0.78 10.63 16.83
CA ILE A 60 -2.02 11.17 17.36
C ILE A 60 -2.82 10.01 17.93
N ILE A 61 -3.17 10.13 19.21
CA ILE A 61 -4.11 9.22 19.88
C ILE A 61 -5.37 10.00 20.24
N GLU A 62 -6.46 9.33 20.48
CA GLU A 62 -7.68 9.95 21.01
C GLU A 62 -7.86 9.61 22.48
N LYS A 63 -8.37 10.57 23.24
CA LYS A 63 -8.75 10.38 24.63
C LYS A 63 -9.98 11.24 24.93
N ASN A 64 -11.07 10.61 25.37
CA ASN A 64 -12.36 11.26 25.56
C ASN A 64 -12.84 12.00 24.29
N GLY A 65 -12.64 11.41 23.13
CA GLY A 65 -13.01 11.97 21.84
C GLY A 65 -12.18 13.19 21.40
N GLN A 66 -11.04 13.45 22.05
CA GLN A 66 -10.16 14.56 21.69
C GLN A 66 -8.80 14.04 21.20
N PRO A 67 -8.26 14.59 20.09
CA PRO A 67 -6.95 14.21 19.58
C PRO A 67 -5.84 14.74 20.49
N ILE A 68 -4.88 13.89 20.81
CA ILE A 68 -3.71 14.20 21.64
C ILE A 68 -2.45 13.87 20.83
N LYS A 69 -1.56 14.84 20.73
CA LYS A 69 -0.22 14.65 20.18
C LYS A 69 0.67 13.95 21.19
N VAL A 70 1.27 12.83 20.79
CA VAL A 70 2.32 12.12 21.53
C VAL A 70 3.62 12.19 20.75
N SER A 71 4.72 12.51 21.45
CA SER A 71 6.06 12.51 20.87
C SER A 71 7.06 11.90 21.84
N GLU A 72 7.90 10.99 21.35
CA GLU A 72 8.97 10.33 22.10
C GLU A 72 10.27 10.39 21.31
N GLU A 73 11.39 10.72 21.97
CA GLU A 73 12.73 10.63 21.39
C GLU A 73 13.48 9.46 22.02
N LEU A 74 14.13 8.65 21.19
CA LEU A 74 14.89 7.46 21.59
C LEU A 74 16.27 7.47 20.95
N SER A 75 17.29 7.09 21.71
CA SER A 75 18.62 6.85 21.14
C SER A 75 18.60 5.61 20.25
N LEU A 76 19.35 5.66 19.15
CA LEU A 76 19.53 4.50 18.27
C LEU A 76 20.43 3.44 18.90
N PRO A 77 20.26 2.13 18.57
CA PRO A 77 19.25 1.58 17.66
C PRO A 77 17.89 1.37 18.36
N ILE A 78 16.80 1.44 17.59
CA ILE A 78 15.43 1.14 18.06
C ILE A 78 14.86 -0.16 17.48
N ALA A 79 15.68 -0.95 16.81
CA ALA A 79 15.29 -2.27 16.30
C ALA A 79 14.70 -3.13 17.44
N GLY A 80 13.60 -3.85 17.14
CA GLY A 80 12.87 -4.65 18.13
C GLY A 80 11.98 -3.84 19.09
N LYS A 81 12.04 -2.51 19.07
CA LYS A 81 11.14 -1.65 19.88
C LYS A 81 9.69 -1.95 19.54
N LYS A 82 8.90 -2.27 20.57
CA LYS A 82 7.46 -2.52 20.43
C LYS A 82 6.72 -1.19 20.50
N LEU A 83 5.89 -0.93 19.50
CA LEU A 83 5.07 0.25 19.37
C LEU A 83 3.59 -0.11 19.24
N LYS A 84 2.70 0.85 19.52
CA LYS A 84 1.27 0.73 19.33
C LYS A 84 0.83 1.57 18.13
N CYS A 85 0.03 0.98 17.26
CA CYS A 85 -0.72 1.69 16.24
C CYS A 85 -2.18 1.73 16.66
N TYR A 86 -2.72 2.93 16.89
CA TYR A 86 -4.10 3.12 17.31
C TYR A 86 -5.00 3.24 16.07
N VAL A 87 -6.07 2.45 16.06
CA VAL A 87 -7.15 2.55 15.06
C VAL A 87 -8.13 3.64 15.50
N ASP A 88 -8.52 3.59 16.76
CA ASP A 88 -9.33 4.60 17.45
C ASP A 88 -8.93 4.69 18.94
N GLU A 89 -9.77 5.31 19.79
CA GLU A 89 -9.51 5.45 21.22
C GLU A 89 -9.40 4.10 21.95
N LYS A 90 -10.06 3.05 21.47
CA LYS A 90 -10.20 1.75 22.14
C LYS A 90 -9.40 0.64 21.46
N GLU A 91 -9.33 0.67 20.15
CA GLU A 91 -8.71 -0.36 19.33
C GLU A 91 -7.29 0.04 18.94
N TYR A 92 -6.35 -0.86 19.17
CA TYR A 92 -4.97 -0.74 18.71
C TYR A 92 -4.35 -2.12 18.51
N PHE A 93 -3.34 -2.18 17.68
CA PHE A 93 -2.45 -3.33 17.60
C PHE A 93 -1.01 -2.94 17.89
N THR A 94 -0.15 -3.93 18.05
CA THR A 94 1.26 -3.71 18.35
C THR A 94 2.13 -4.34 17.31
N PHE A 95 3.17 -3.64 16.91
CA PHE A 95 4.21 -4.14 16.03
C PHE A 95 5.60 -3.89 16.62
N LYS A 96 6.62 -4.51 16.05
CA LYS A 96 8.02 -4.24 16.38
C LYS A 96 8.67 -3.53 15.21
N VAL A 97 9.55 -2.56 15.51
CA VAL A 97 10.44 -1.99 14.50
C VAL A 97 11.35 -3.10 13.99
N GLN A 98 11.36 -3.36 12.69
CA GLN A 98 12.13 -4.44 12.09
C GLN A 98 13.64 -4.19 12.27
N GLU A 99 14.39 -5.26 12.49
CA GLU A 99 15.84 -5.15 12.68
C GLU A 99 16.57 -4.76 11.40
N LEU A 100 16.07 -5.25 10.27
CA LEU A 100 16.69 -5.05 8.98
C LEU A 100 15.64 -4.98 7.86
N LEU A 101 15.58 -3.85 7.19
CA LEU A 101 14.81 -3.67 5.96
C LEU A 101 15.68 -4.03 4.76
N LYS A 102 15.26 -5.03 3.96
CA LYS A 102 15.95 -5.49 2.76
C LYS A 102 15.04 -5.39 1.55
N ASN A 103 15.62 -5.05 0.40
CA ASN A 103 14.90 -5.15 -0.86
C ASN A 103 14.31 -6.55 -1.01
N GLN A 104 13.01 -6.60 -1.31
CA GLN A 104 12.35 -7.89 -1.49
C GLN A 104 12.84 -8.57 -2.77
N PRO A 105 13.05 -9.90 -2.78
CA PRO A 105 13.22 -10.65 -4.02
C PRO A 105 12.05 -10.42 -4.95
N SER A 106 12.26 -10.63 -6.24
CA SER A 106 11.22 -10.41 -7.25
C SER A 106 10.61 -11.72 -7.77
N VAL A 107 11.21 -12.86 -7.43
CA VAL A 107 10.80 -14.19 -7.91
C VAL A 107 10.73 -15.16 -6.76
N TYR A 108 9.62 -15.88 -6.68
CA TYR A 108 9.33 -16.85 -5.62
C TYR A 108 8.72 -18.13 -6.21
N SER A 109 8.89 -19.25 -5.51
CA SER A 109 8.11 -20.47 -5.78
C SER A 109 6.66 -20.28 -5.34
N MET A 110 5.72 -20.97 -6.01
CA MET A 110 4.33 -20.99 -5.60
C MET A 110 4.19 -21.75 -4.28
N PRO A 111 3.59 -21.15 -3.22
CA PRO A 111 3.24 -21.88 -2.01
C PRO A 111 2.00 -22.77 -2.23
N GLU A 112 1.75 -23.69 -1.31
CA GLU A 112 0.51 -24.49 -1.32
C GLU A 112 -0.74 -23.63 -1.24
N LYS A 113 -0.64 -22.47 -0.54
CA LYS A 113 -1.75 -21.55 -0.32
C LYS A 113 -1.29 -20.10 -0.43
N LEU A 114 -2.00 -19.34 -1.26
CA LEU A 114 -1.77 -17.91 -1.47
C LEU A 114 -3.11 -17.18 -1.48
N ILE A 115 -3.18 -16.04 -0.80
CA ILE A 115 -4.31 -15.13 -0.88
C ILE A 115 -3.83 -13.76 -1.37
N ALA A 116 -4.59 -13.13 -2.27
CA ALA A 116 -4.25 -11.81 -2.81
C ALA A 116 -5.45 -10.85 -2.78
N ILE A 117 -5.16 -9.57 -2.55
CA ILE A 117 -6.13 -8.48 -2.53
C ILE A 117 -5.45 -7.19 -3.03
N SER A 118 -6.20 -6.25 -3.60
CA SER A 118 -5.68 -4.96 -4.11
C SER A 118 -6.57 -3.78 -3.69
N ASP A 119 -6.11 -2.56 -3.98
CA ASP A 119 -6.87 -1.31 -3.95
C ASP A 119 -7.66 -1.07 -2.65
N ILE A 120 -7.02 -1.35 -1.52
CA ILE A 120 -7.61 -1.17 -0.18
C ILE A 120 -7.82 0.30 0.16
N GLU A 121 -6.93 1.18 -0.31
CA GLU A 121 -7.10 2.64 -0.22
C GLU A 121 -7.54 3.14 1.16
N GLY A 122 -6.89 2.66 2.22
CA GLY A 122 -7.19 3.04 3.60
C GLY A 122 -8.52 2.51 4.15
N CYS A 123 -9.16 1.54 3.49
CA CYS A 123 -10.32 0.79 3.99
C CYS A 123 -9.87 -0.29 4.99
N PHE A 124 -9.30 0.13 6.11
CA PHE A 124 -8.69 -0.76 7.11
C PHE A 124 -9.63 -1.81 7.66
N GLU A 125 -10.88 -1.43 8.00
CA GLU A 125 -11.84 -2.35 8.59
C GLU A 125 -12.17 -3.50 7.62
N GLN A 126 -12.39 -3.18 6.35
CA GLN A 126 -12.66 -4.17 5.31
C GLN A 126 -11.47 -5.10 5.12
N PHE A 127 -10.26 -4.54 5.11
CA PHE A 127 -9.03 -5.33 5.01
C PHE A 127 -8.83 -6.24 6.23
N LYS A 128 -8.99 -5.71 7.44
CA LYS A 128 -8.92 -6.46 8.70
C LYS A 128 -9.89 -7.63 8.70
N ASP A 129 -11.16 -7.35 8.42
CA ASP A 129 -12.22 -8.36 8.44
C ASP A 129 -12.00 -9.44 7.37
N PHE A 130 -11.56 -9.04 6.17
CA PHE A 130 -11.18 -9.98 5.12
C PHE A 130 -10.04 -10.91 5.57
N LEU A 131 -8.98 -10.37 6.19
CA LEU A 131 -7.86 -11.18 6.68
C LEU A 131 -8.27 -12.15 7.79
N ILE A 132 -9.16 -11.72 8.71
CA ILE A 132 -9.66 -12.57 9.80
C ILE A 132 -10.55 -13.68 9.25
N ALA A 133 -11.52 -13.34 8.41
CA ALA A 133 -12.48 -14.30 7.85
C ALA A 133 -11.79 -15.39 7.02
N ASN A 134 -10.72 -15.02 6.30
CA ASN A 134 -9.93 -15.94 5.49
C ASN A 134 -8.76 -16.59 6.27
N LYS A 135 -8.71 -16.43 7.59
CA LYS A 135 -7.73 -17.05 8.49
C LYS A 135 -6.28 -16.68 8.18
N VAL A 136 -6.05 -15.50 7.61
CA VAL A 136 -4.71 -14.93 7.40
C VAL A 136 -4.15 -14.43 8.72
N MET A 137 -4.99 -13.81 9.53
CA MET A 137 -4.67 -13.42 10.90
C MET A 137 -5.86 -13.67 11.84
N ASP A 138 -5.62 -13.65 13.15
CA ASP A 138 -6.67 -13.69 14.15
C ASP A 138 -7.13 -12.28 14.58
N LYS A 139 -8.17 -12.23 15.43
CA LYS A 139 -8.71 -10.98 16.01
C LYS A 139 -7.72 -10.20 16.89
N HIS A 140 -6.59 -10.79 17.22
CA HIS A 140 -5.52 -10.16 17.99
C HIS A 140 -4.35 -9.70 17.09
N TYR A 141 -4.60 -9.59 15.77
CA TYR A 141 -3.62 -9.18 14.77
C TYR A 141 -2.40 -10.10 14.67
N LYS A 142 -2.61 -11.43 14.90
CA LYS A 142 -1.56 -12.43 14.79
C LYS A 142 -1.71 -13.25 13.53
N TRP A 143 -0.61 -13.45 12.84
CA TRP A 143 -0.54 -14.30 11.65
C TRP A 143 -0.97 -15.73 11.98
N THR A 144 -1.91 -16.26 11.21
CA THR A 144 -2.44 -17.62 11.36
C THR A 144 -2.40 -18.42 10.07
N PHE A 145 -1.86 -17.84 8.99
CA PHE A 145 -1.85 -18.48 7.67
C PHE A 145 -0.71 -19.49 7.47
N GLY A 146 0.10 -19.74 8.52
CA GLY A 146 1.20 -20.70 8.50
C GLY A 146 2.22 -20.34 7.41
N LYS A 147 2.53 -21.30 6.52
CA LYS A 147 3.45 -21.14 5.39
C LYS A 147 2.78 -20.50 4.16
N GLY A 148 1.52 -20.09 4.24
CA GLY A 148 0.82 -19.42 3.16
C GLY A 148 1.38 -18.04 2.85
N HIS A 149 1.06 -17.51 1.68
CA HIS A 149 1.47 -16.19 1.24
C HIS A 149 0.29 -15.24 1.15
N LEU A 150 0.45 -14.01 1.63
CA LEU A 150 -0.46 -12.88 1.40
C LEU A 150 0.19 -11.95 0.36
N VAL A 151 -0.53 -11.63 -0.71
CA VAL A 151 -0.08 -10.66 -1.73
C VAL A 151 -1.02 -9.47 -1.73
N THR A 152 -0.46 -8.27 -1.49
CA THR A 152 -1.16 -7.00 -1.63
C THR A 152 -0.74 -6.34 -2.94
N VAL A 153 -1.71 -6.11 -3.86
CA VAL A 153 -1.43 -5.80 -5.26
C VAL A 153 -1.61 -4.30 -5.56
N GLY A 154 -1.01 -3.47 -4.70
CA GLY A 154 -0.96 -2.01 -4.87
C GLY A 154 -2.19 -1.25 -4.38
N ASP A 155 -2.02 0.06 -4.30
CA ASP A 155 -3.00 1.07 -3.91
C ASP A 155 -3.58 0.86 -2.51
N PHE A 156 -2.70 1.02 -1.52
CA PHE A 156 -3.05 0.99 -0.09
C PHE A 156 -3.18 2.40 0.50
N PHE A 157 -2.67 3.41 -0.22
CA PHE A 157 -2.80 4.83 0.11
C PHE A 157 -4.07 5.45 -0.41
N ASP A 158 -4.37 6.65 0.09
CA ASP A 158 -5.41 7.57 -0.36
C ASP A 158 -6.85 7.16 -0.01
N ARG A 159 -7.80 7.97 -0.41
CA ARG A 159 -9.26 7.83 -0.36
C ARG A 159 -9.88 7.50 1.00
N GLY A 160 -9.36 6.52 1.72
CA GLY A 160 -9.83 6.11 3.06
C GLY A 160 -9.25 6.94 4.19
N LEU A 161 -9.60 6.59 5.43
CA LEU A 161 -9.22 7.34 6.62
C LEU A 161 -8.23 6.61 7.54
N LEU A 162 -7.86 5.34 7.20
CA LEU A 162 -6.99 4.51 8.03
C LEU A 162 -5.81 3.92 7.23
N VAL A 163 -5.20 4.75 6.35
CA VAL A 163 -4.04 4.39 5.51
C VAL A 163 -2.87 3.95 6.39
N THR A 164 -2.49 4.77 7.37
CA THR A 164 -1.33 4.50 8.23
C THR A 164 -1.49 3.21 9.03
N GLN A 165 -2.72 2.95 9.50
CA GLN A 165 -3.06 1.72 10.22
C GLN A 165 -2.94 0.50 9.29
N THR A 166 -3.40 0.63 8.05
CA THR A 166 -3.28 -0.44 7.04
C THR A 166 -1.82 -0.77 6.74
N LEU A 167 -0.98 0.25 6.55
CA LEU A 167 0.46 0.07 6.30
C LEU A 167 1.16 -0.61 7.48
N TRP A 168 0.91 -0.16 8.72
CA TRP A 168 1.50 -0.77 9.90
C TRP A 168 1.00 -2.20 10.17
N LEU A 169 -0.23 -2.51 9.81
CA LEU A 169 -0.73 -3.89 9.88
C LEU A 169 0.05 -4.80 8.94
N ILE A 170 0.22 -4.41 7.68
CA ILE A 170 1.00 -5.16 6.69
C ILE A 170 2.45 -5.31 7.15
N TYR A 171 3.08 -4.22 7.60
CA TYR A 171 4.43 -4.22 8.16
C TYR A 171 4.58 -5.23 9.32
N SER A 172 3.60 -5.26 10.22
CA SER A 172 3.58 -6.21 11.34
C SER A 172 3.43 -7.65 10.90
N LEU A 173 2.56 -7.90 9.91
CA LEU A 173 2.31 -9.25 9.39
C LEU A 173 3.51 -9.80 8.59
N GLU A 174 4.31 -8.97 7.94
CA GLU A 174 5.55 -9.41 7.25
C GLU A 174 6.48 -10.18 8.19
N GLU A 175 6.84 -9.58 9.33
CA GLU A 175 7.74 -10.24 10.30
C GLU A 175 7.12 -11.52 10.87
N GLN A 176 5.81 -11.49 11.13
CA GLN A 176 5.10 -12.65 11.70
C GLN A 176 5.01 -13.80 10.68
N ALA A 177 4.72 -13.49 9.41
CA ALA A 177 4.67 -14.47 8.33
C ALA A 177 6.03 -15.15 8.12
N GLU A 178 7.12 -14.38 8.04
CA GLU A 178 8.47 -14.92 7.88
C GLU A 178 8.85 -15.87 9.02
N LYS A 179 8.52 -15.54 10.26
CA LYS A 179 8.73 -16.42 11.43
C LYS A 179 7.92 -17.72 11.36
N ALA A 180 6.79 -17.70 10.70
CA ALA A 180 5.94 -18.88 10.48
C ALA A 180 6.34 -19.68 9.21
N GLY A 181 7.31 -19.22 8.44
CA GLY A 181 7.73 -19.78 7.17
C GLY A 181 6.82 -19.42 6.00
N GLY A 182 5.93 -18.44 6.19
CA GLY A 182 5.09 -17.83 5.16
C GLY A 182 5.68 -16.51 4.64
N LYS A 183 4.88 -15.74 3.91
CA LYS A 183 5.34 -14.47 3.33
C LYS A 183 4.19 -13.47 3.15
N VAL A 184 4.48 -12.19 3.37
CA VAL A 184 3.67 -11.09 2.88
C VAL A 184 4.42 -10.39 1.77
N HIS A 185 3.78 -10.24 0.63
CA HIS A 185 4.27 -9.53 -0.55
C HIS A 185 3.52 -8.20 -0.64
N PHE A 186 4.24 -7.09 -0.64
CA PHE A 186 3.66 -5.77 -0.83
C PHE A 186 4.13 -5.21 -2.18
N ILE A 187 3.21 -5.14 -3.14
CA ILE A 187 3.46 -4.57 -4.47
C ILE A 187 2.99 -3.12 -4.46
N LEU A 188 3.80 -2.21 -4.99
CA LEU A 188 3.48 -0.79 -5.04
C LEU A 188 2.54 -0.48 -6.21
N GLY A 189 1.43 0.21 -5.90
CA GLY A 189 0.53 0.80 -6.88
C GLY A 189 0.89 2.26 -7.20
N ASN A 190 0.05 2.88 -8.02
CA ASN A 190 0.26 4.28 -8.39
C ASN A 190 -0.01 5.24 -7.23
N HIS A 191 -1.03 4.97 -6.39
CA HIS A 191 -1.32 5.79 -5.21
C HIS A 191 -0.20 5.72 -4.18
N ASP A 192 0.42 4.56 -3.99
CA ASP A 192 1.57 4.41 -3.09
C ASP A 192 2.74 5.28 -3.55
N LEU A 193 3.11 5.18 -4.83
CA LEU A 193 4.19 6.00 -5.40
C LEU A 193 3.85 7.49 -5.51
N MET A 194 2.58 7.85 -5.73
CA MET A 194 2.14 9.24 -5.70
C MET A 194 2.45 9.89 -4.36
N ASN A 195 2.11 9.22 -3.26
CA ASN A 195 2.37 9.71 -1.90
C ASN A 195 3.87 9.81 -1.59
N MET A 196 4.69 8.87 -2.06
CA MET A 196 6.15 8.94 -1.97
C MET A 196 6.78 10.09 -2.79
N ASN A 197 6.03 10.71 -3.70
CA ASN A 197 6.49 11.73 -4.65
C ASN A 197 5.74 13.07 -4.60
N ASN A 198 5.14 13.41 -3.48
CA ASN A 198 4.40 14.67 -3.29
C ASN A 198 3.19 14.86 -4.22
N ASP A 199 2.56 13.77 -4.66
CA ASP A 199 1.29 13.84 -5.39
C ASP A 199 0.14 13.44 -4.48
N PHE A 200 -0.51 14.43 -3.88
CA PHE A 200 -1.54 14.25 -2.86
C PHE A 200 -2.95 14.51 -3.38
N ARG A 201 -3.17 14.33 -4.67
CA ARG A 201 -4.47 14.62 -5.31
C ARG A 201 -5.64 13.84 -4.72
N TYR A 202 -5.37 12.68 -4.10
CA TYR A 202 -6.38 11.79 -3.52
C TYR A 202 -6.28 11.65 -2.00
N VAL A 203 -5.30 12.31 -1.39
CA VAL A 203 -5.11 12.33 0.07
C VAL A 203 -6.31 13.00 0.75
N ARG A 204 -6.78 12.43 1.84
CA ARG A 204 -7.87 12.99 2.64
C ARG A 204 -7.37 14.15 3.49
N ARG A 205 -8.25 15.12 3.72
CA ARG A 205 -7.99 16.31 4.53
C ARG A 205 -7.45 15.95 5.92
N LYS A 206 -7.99 14.91 6.55
CA LYS A 206 -7.50 14.37 7.83
C LYS A 206 -5.98 14.29 7.91
N TYR A 207 -5.31 13.75 6.89
CA TYR A 207 -3.86 13.53 6.94
C TYR A 207 -3.05 14.82 6.86
N LEU A 208 -3.54 15.82 6.13
CA LEU A 208 -2.90 17.13 6.06
C LEU A 208 -3.05 17.88 7.38
N GLU A 209 -4.21 17.78 8.00
CA GLU A 209 -4.45 18.35 9.33
C GLU A 209 -3.68 17.60 10.41
N ASN A 210 -3.58 16.26 10.35
CA ASN A 210 -2.76 15.45 11.23
C ASN A 210 -1.28 15.84 11.13
N ALA A 211 -0.76 16.04 9.94
CA ALA A 211 0.62 16.48 9.72
C ALA A 211 0.86 17.84 10.39
N THR A 212 -0.02 18.82 10.14
CA THR A 212 0.05 20.15 10.76
C THR A 212 -0.03 20.04 12.29
N PHE A 213 -0.95 19.22 12.83
CA PHE A 213 -1.10 19.00 14.27
C PHE A 213 0.17 18.40 14.88
N LEU A 214 0.86 17.52 14.17
CA LEU A 214 2.15 16.93 14.58
C LEU A 214 3.34 17.88 14.38
N GLY A 215 3.16 19.03 13.72
CA GLY A 215 4.24 19.95 13.37
C GLY A 215 5.14 19.39 12.27
N GLN A 216 4.55 18.76 11.26
CA GLN A 216 5.17 18.16 10.10
C GLN A 216 4.45 18.59 8.82
N GLU A 217 5.07 18.38 7.68
CA GLU A 217 4.40 18.30 6.38
C GLU A 217 3.99 16.85 6.10
N TYR A 218 2.88 16.63 5.39
CA TYR A 218 2.41 15.26 5.12
C TYR A 218 3.47 14.41 4.39
N TYR A 219 4.23 15.00 3.47
CA TYR A 219 5.32 14.33 2.78
C TYR A 219 6.43 13.82 3.71
N ASP A 220 6.63 14.48 4.85
CA ASP A 220 7.68 14.09 5.79
C ASP A 220 7.48 12.66 6.32
N PHE A 221 6.25 12.17 6.34
CA PHE A 221 5.92 10.85 6.87
C PHE A 221 6.48 9.68 6.05
N TYR A 222 6.75 9.90 4.75
CA TYR A 222 7.13 8.85 3.82
C TYR A 222 8.49 9.09 3.15
N LYS A 223 9.29 10.01 3.68
CA LYS A 223 10.65 10.26 3.20
C LYS A 223 11.60 9.08 3.47
N PRO A 224 12.75 9.00 2.75
CA PRO A 224 13.74 7.93 2.96
C PRO A 224 14.35 7.86 4.35
N ASP A 225 14.20 8.89 5.18
CA ASP A 225 14.68 8.98 6.57
C ASP A 225 13.59 8.66 7.61
N THR A 226 12.46 8.07 7.16
CA THR A 226 11.40 7.56 8.05
C THR A 226 11.29 6.04 7.95
N GLU A 227 10.71 5.39 8.96
CA GLU A 227 10.56 3.94 8.93
C GLU A 227 9.64 3.47 7.81
N LEU A 228 8.48 4.13 7.61
CA LEU A 228 7.57 3.78 6.52
C LEU A 228 8.21 4.05 5.14
N GLY A 229 8.91 5.18 4.98
CA GLY A 229 9.61 5.48 3.73
C GLY A 229 10.70 4.45 3.41
N ARG A 230 11.52 4.08 4.40
CA ARG A 230 12.55 3.03 4.28
C ARG A 230 11.94 1.68 3.94
N TRP A 231 10.82 1.31 4.58
CA TRP A 231 10.11 0.07 4.34
C TRP A 231 9.51 0.03 2.92
N LEU A 232 8.82 1.10 2.49
CA LEU A 232 8.27 1.22 1.14
C LEU A 232 9.36 1.14 0.07
N ALA A 233 10.55 1.71 0.33
CA ALA A 233 11.68 1.64 -0.59
C ALA A 233 12.16 0.21 -0.89
N THR A 234 11.86 -0.74 -0.01
CA THR A 234 12.23 -2.16 -0.20
C THR A 234 11.28 -2.92 -1.11
N LYS A 235 10.10 -2.36 -1.42
CA LYS A 235 9.02 -3.05 -2.13
C LYS A 235 9.24 -3.10 -3.64
N ASN A 236 8.48 -3.96 -4.31
CA ASN A 236 8.54 -4.18 -5.75
C ASN A 236 7.36 -3.53 -6.47
N LEU A 237 7.51 -3.24 -7.76
CA LEU A 237 6.39 -2.91 -8.66
C LEU A 237 5.66 -4.15 -9.17
N MET A 238 6.34 -5.28 -9.19
CA MET A 238 5.80 -6.56 -9.61
C MET A 238 6.58 -7.71 -9.01
N GLU A 239 5.93 -8.84 -8.81
CA GLU A 239 6.57 -10.06 -8.32
C GLU A 239 6.07 -11.29 -9.09
N LYS A 240 6.99 -12.18 -9.44
CA LYS A 240 6.66 -13.49 -10.01
C LYS A 240 6.59 -14.52 -8.91
N ILE A 241 5.43 -15.17 -8.76
CA ILE A 241 5.22 -16.25 -7.78
C ILE A 241 4.74 -17.49 -8.57
N GLY A 242 5.61 -18.48 -8.72
CA GLY A 242 5.36 -19.59 -9.63
C GLY A 242 5.15 -19.13 -11.06
N ASP A 243 4.02 -19.51 -11.66
CA ASP A 243 3.63 -19.15 -13.03
C ASP A 243 2.86 -17.80 -13.12
N TYR A 244 2.69 -17.08 -12.00
CA TYR A 244 1.92 -15.84 -11.93
C TYR A 244 2.85 -14.63 -11.79
N VAL A 245 2.54 -13.55 -12.49
CA VAL A 245 3.11 -12.23 -12.22
C VAL A 245 2.03 -11.36 -11.59
N PHE A 246 2.30 -10.88 -10.38
CA PHE A 246 1.48 -9.93 -9.65
C PHE A 246 2.03 -8.54 -9.88
N LEU A 247 1.19 -7.60 -10.30
CA LEU A 247 1.54 -6.19 -10.50
C LEU A 247 0.27 -5.34 -10.43
N HIS A 248 0.41 -4.04 -10.13
CA HIS A 248 -0.77 -3.24 -9.87
C HIS A 248 -1.70 -3.05 -11.07
N ALA A 249 -1.18 -2.72 -12.28
CA ALA A 249 -2.05 -2.42 -13.42
C ALA A 249 -1.84 -3.33 -14.63
N GLY A 250 -0.66 -3.36 -15.22
CA GLY A 250 -0.40 -4.19 -16.40
C GLY A 250 0.91 -3.81 -17.07
N ILE A 251 1.28 -4.54 -18.12
CA ILE A 251 2.51 -4.30 -18.87
C ILE A 251 2.14 -3.81 -20.28
N SER A 252 2.54 -2.59 -20.62
CA SER A 252 2.34 -2.04 -21.95
C SER A 252 3.35 -2.62 -22.97
N LYS A 253 3.07 -2.41 -24.24
CA LYS A 253 4.03 -2.73 -25.30
C LYS A 253 5.36 -2.01 -25.10
N GLU A 254 5.30 -0.74 -24.70
CA GLU A 254 6.47 0.11 -24.50
C GLU A 254 7.37 -0.41 -23.37
N VAL A 255 6.77 -0.88 -22.26
CA VAL A 255 7.52 -1.52 -21.16
C VAL A 255 8.09 -2.86 -21.62
N ASN A 256 7.31 -3.66 -22.35
CA ASN A 256 7.80 -4.96 -22.89
C ASN A 256 8.97 -4.79 -23.88
N ASP A 257 8.95 -3.73 -24.69
CA ASP A 257 9.99 -3.44 -25.67
C ASP A 257 11.35 -3.08 -25.03
N LEU A 258 11.39 -2.81 -23.72
CA LEU A 258 12.65 -2.68 -22.95
C LEU A 258 13.40 -4.00 -22.84
N ASN A 259 12.76 -5.13 -23.12
CA ASN A 259 13.30 -6.49 -22.97
C ASN A 259 13.90 -6.77 -21.58
N MET A 260 13.32 -6.18 -20.55
CA MET A 260 13.68 -6.36 -19.15
C MET A 260 12.71 -7.36 -18.48
N GLY A 261 13.25 -8.25 -17.64
CA GLY A 261 12.46 -9.14 -16.80
C GLY A 261 11.98 -8.47 -15.51
N VAL A 262 11.22 -9.22 -14.71
CA VAL A 262 10.62 -8.72 -13.44
C VAL A 262 11.68 -8.14 -12.50
N GLU A 263 12.79 -8.83 -12.33
CA GLU A 263 13.88 -8.40 -11.42
C GLU A 263 14.56 -7.11 -11.89
N GLU A 264 14.82 -7.01 -13.21
CA GLU A 264 15.49 -5.85 -13.81
C GLU A 264 14.61 -4.61 -13.72
N ILE A 265 13.30 -4.74 -14.02
CA ILE A 265 12.33 -3.63 -13.90
C ILE A 265 12.29 -3.14 -12.44
N ASN A 266 12.18 -4.03 -11.46
CA ASN A 266 12.13 -3.66 -10.05
C ASN A 266 13.42 -2.96 -9.59
N LYS A 267 14.58 -3.51 -9.95
CA LYS A 267 15.89 -2.92 -9.62
C LYS A 267 16.02 -1.51 -10.20
N TYR A 268 15.60 -1.32 -11.44
CA TYR A 268 15.65 -0.03 -12.11
C TYR A 268 14.66 0.96 -11.50
N ALA A 269 13.43 0.54 -11.28
CA ALA A 269 12.37 1.38 -10.73
C ALA A 269 12.72 1.97 -9.35
N ARG A 270 13.36 1.20 -8.46
CA ARG A 270 13.75 1.66 -7.11
C ARG A 270 14.62 2.91 -7.13
N THR A 271 15.38 3.16 -8.19
CA THR A 271 16.23 4.35 -8.30
C THR A 271 15.41 5.64 -8.35
N TYR A 272 14.10 5.54 -8.68
CA TYR A 272 13.21 6.67 -8.85
C TYR A 272 12.01 6.69 -7.88
N TYR A 273 11.92 5.81 -6.91
CA TYR A 273 10.77 5.74 -6.00
C TYR A 273 10.45 7.07 -5.30
N PHE A 274 11.45 7.85 -4.97
CA PHE A 274 11.29 9.19 -4.35
C PHE A 274 11.57 10.35 -5.30
N ASN A 275 11.79 10.07 -6.59
CA ASN A 275 12.26 11.04 -7.55
C ASN A 275 11.62 10.90 -8.94
N ASN A 276 10.45 10.25 -9.04
CA ASN A 276 9.83 9.95 -10.32
C ASN A 276 9.28 11.16 -11.09
N ARG A 277 9.34 12.36 -10.49
CA ARG A 277 8.92 13.64 -11.10
C ARG A 277 10.08 14.55 -11.48
N LYS A 278 11.32 14.13 -11.29
CA LYS A 278 12.48 14.99 -11.59
C LYS A 278 12.86 14.93 -13.07
N ALA A 279 13.46 16.02 -13.55
CA ALA A 279 13.99 16.12 -14.91
C ALA A 279 14.95 14.97 -15.29
N ALA A 280 15.70 14.45 -14.32
CA ALA A 280 16.59 13.31 -14.50
C ALA A 280 15.85 12.05 -14.96
N LEU A 281 14.65 11.78 -14.45
CA LEU A 281 13.81 10.66 -14.92
C LEU A 281 13.41 10.82 -16.38
N TYR A 282 13.00 12.04 -16.77
CA TYR A 282 12.56 12.30 -18.14
C TYR A 282 13.70 12.32 -19.15
N ALA A 283 14.93 12.53 -18.70
CA ALA A 283 16.14 12.41 -19.51
C ALA A 283 16.59 10.96 -19.71
N ASP A 284 16.07 10.03 -18.89
CA ASP A 284 16.36 8.60 -18.93
C ASP A 284 15.26 7.85 -19.69
N PRO A 285 15.50 7.32 -20.90
CA PRO A 285 14.48 6.64 -21.70
C PRO A 285 13.83 5.44 -21.00
N ILE A 286 14.60 4.66 -20.24
CA ILE A 286 14.11 3.47 -19.50
C ILE A 286 13.23 3.94 -18.34
N GLY A 287 13.75 4.84 -17.49
CA GLY A 287 13.01 5.37 -16.36
C GLY A 287 11.72 6.06 -16.81
N LYS A 288 11.81 6.89 -17.87
CA LYS A 288 10.63 7.53 -18.46
C LYS A 288 9.55 6.49 -18.86
N THR A 289 9.95 5.39 -19.49
CA THR A 289 9.01 4.34 -19.92
C THR A 289 8.37 3.63 -18.74
N ILE A 290 9.16 3.27 -17.72
CA ILE A 290 8.68 2.58 -16.50
C ILE A 290 7.71 3.47 -15.68
N TYR A 291 7.84 4.80 -15.76
CA TYR A 291 7.03 5.76 -15.01
C TYR A 291 6.02 6.56 -15.84
N MET A 292 5.94 6.31 -17.16
CA MET A 292 5.04 7.05 -18.04
C MET A 292 3.57 6.80 -17.69
N PHE A 293 2.85 7.87 -17.44
CA PHE A 293 1.41 7.82 -17.18
C PHE A 293 0.67 7.04 -18.29
N GLY A 294 -0.21 6.12 -17.91
CA GLY A 294 -0.98 5.29 -18.83
C GLY A 294 -0.20 4.18 -19.56
N LYS A 295 1.13 4.07 -19.34
CA LYS A 295 1.99 3.04 -19.96
C LYS A 295 2.77 2.21 -18.95
N SER A 296 3.06 2.79 -17.80
CA SER A 296 3.84 2.14 -16.74
C SER A 296 3.09 0.96 -16.10
N PRO A 297 3.81 0.04 -15.43
CA PRO A 297 3.19 -1.09 -14.74
C PRO A 297 2.16 -0.71 -13.68
N MET A 298 2.17 0.56 -13.21
CA MET A 298 1.25 1.07 -12.20
C MET A 298 0.04 1.82 -12.80
N TRP A 299 0.04 2.13 -14.10
CA TRP A 299 -1.00 2.95 -14.74
C TRP A 299 -1.65 2.33 -15.97
N TYR A 300 -1.04 1.27 -16.56
CA TYR A 300 -1.50 0.72 -17.83
C TYR A 300 -2.75 -0.12 -17.66
N ARG A 301 -3.88 0.36 -18.18
CA ARG A 301 -5.18 -0.31 -18.06
C ARG A 301 -5.49 -1.30 -19.20
N GLY A 302 -4.52 -1.61 -20.08
CA GLY A 302 -4.79 -2.47 -21.24
C GLY A 302 -5.13 -3.92 -20.88
N PHE A 303 -4.70 -4.41 -19.72
CA PHE A 303 -5.09 -5.72 -19.21
C PHE A 303 -6.51 -5.67 -18.63
N GLY A 304 -6.82 -4.72 -17.74
CA GLY A 304 -8.12 -4.57 -17.10
C GLY A 304 -9.23 -4.17 -18.09
N LYS A 305 -8.89 -3.52 -19.22
CA LYS A 305 -9.84 -3.15 -20.28
C LYS A 305 -9.91 -4.14 -21.43
N GLU A 306 -9.05 -5.16 -21.44
CA GLU A 306 -8.89 -6.10 -22.54
C GLU A 306 -8.62 -5.44 -23.92
N ASP A 307 -7.96 -4.26 -23.93
CA ASP A 307 -7.70 -3.47 -25.13
C ASP A 307 -6.28 -3.65 -25.71
N ILE A 308 -5.56 -4.68 -25.27
CA ILE A 308 -4.24 -5.05 -25.76
C ILE A 308 -4.33 -6.11 -26.89
N LYS A 309 -3.50 -5.97 -27.93
CA LYS A 309 -3.43 -6.96 -29.02
C LYS A 309 -2.94 -8.31 -28.49
N LYS A 310 -3.60 -9.42 -28.88
CA LYS A 310 -3.23 -10.78 -28.45
C LYS A 310 -1.74 -11.13 -28.71
N SER A 311 -1.16 -10.66 -29.82
CA SER A 311 0.26 -10.87 -30.13
C SER A 311 1.20 -10.14 -29.18
N VAL A 312 0.84 -8.92 -28.76
CA VAL A 312 1.60 -8.15 -27.76
C VAL A 312 1.51 -8.82 -26.39
N PHE A 313 0.30 -9.24 -25.97
CA PHE A 313 0.11 -9.96 -24.71
C PHE A 313 0.92 -11.27 -24.67
N ALA A 314 0.93 -12.04 -25.80
CA ALA A 314 1.74 -13.26 -25.89
C ALA A 314 3.26 -12.98 -25.76
N ALA A 315 3.74 -11.87 -26.36
CA ALA A 315 5.13 -11.45 -26.21
C ALA A 315 5.47 -11.07 -24.76
N ILE A 316 4.56 -10.35 -24.07
CA ILE A 316 4.70 -10.01 -22.65
C ILE A 316 4.76 -11.27 -21.79
N SER A 317 3.84 -12.21 -21.99
CA SER A 317 3.80 -13.48 -21.24
C SER A 317 5.11 -14.26 -21.40
N LYS A 318 5.66 -14.28 -22.62
CA LYS A 318 6.95 -14.91 -22.89
C LYS A 318 8.11 -14.19 -22.21
N ASN A 319 8.16 -12.86 -22.29
CA ASN A 319 9.25 -12.08 -21.71
C ASN A 319 9.25 -12.14 -20.17
N MET A 320 8.08 -12.15 -19.55
CA MET A 320 7.92 -12.29 -18.10
C MET A 320 7.99 -13.74 -17.61
N ASP A 321 8.10 -14.72 -18.53
CA ASP A 321 8.02 -16.15 -18.23
C ASP A 321 6.81 -16.46 -17.33
N ALA A 322 5.63 -15.96 -17.73
CA ALA A 322 4.40 -16.02 -16.94
C ALA A 322 3.25 -16.66 -17.71
N LYS A 323 2.47 -17.51 -17.05
CA LYS A 323 1.22 -18.06 -17.59
C LYS A 323 0.02 -17.15 -17.31
N LYS A 324 0.04 -16.47 -16.17
CA LYS A 324 -1.05 -15.58 -15.74
C LYS A 324 -0.52 -14.29 -15.10
N PHE A 325 -1.36 -13.26 -15.12
CA PHE A 325 -1.14 -11.99 -14.45
C PHE A 325 -2.26 -11.74 -13.44
N VAL A 326 -1.91 -11.23 -12.26
CA VAL A 326 -2.86 -10.80 -11.24
C VAL A 326 -2.69 -9.31 -11.04
N ILE A 327 -3.77 -8.56 -11.22
CA ILE A 327 -3.77 -7.09 -11.25
C ILE A 327 -4.84 -6.50 -10.34
N GLY A 328 -4.80 -5.21 -10.16
CA GLY A 328 -5.82 -4.32 -9.61
C GLY A 328 -6.08 -3.13 -10.55
N HIS A 329 -6.22 -1.93 -10.00
CA HIS A 329 -6.25 -0.65 -10.74
C HIS A 329 -7.47 -0.42 -11.64
N THR A 330 -8.17 -1.42 -12.11
CA THR A 330 -9.34 -1.29 -13.00
C THR A 330 -10.56 -1.88 -12.32
N LEU A 331 -11.40 -1.00 -11.78
CA LEU A 331 -12.53 -1.37 -10.92
C LEU A 331 -13.57 -2.24 -11.64
N HIS A 332 -13.86 -3.40 -11.05
CA HIS A 332 -14.91 -4.33 -11.48
C HIS A 332 -15.92 -4.58 -10.35
N GLU A 333 -17.09 -5.13 -10.67
CA GLU A 333 -18.12 -5.49 -9.69
C GLU A 333 -17.75 -6.70 -8.82
N SER A 334 -16.76 -7.48 -9.23
CA SER A 334 -16.22 -8.62 -8.50
C SER A 334 -14.85 -9.01 -9.05
N VAL A 335 -14.05 -9.74 -8.26
CA VAL A 335 -12.83 -10.42 -8.77
C VAL A 335 -13.19 -11.20 -10.03
N THR A 336 -12.42 -11.02 -11.09
CA THR A 336 -12.81 -11.50 -12.42
C THR A 336 -11.64 -12.03 -13.25
N TYR A 337 -11.93 -13.02 -14.10
CA TYR A 337 -11.06 -13.42 -15.18
C TYR A 337 -11.23 -12.50 -16.39
N LEU A 338 -10.12 -12.11 -16.98
CA LEU A 338 -9.99 -11.37 -18.23
C LEU A 338 -9.02 -12.10 -19.18
N MET A 339 -8.95 -11.66 -20.45
CA MET A 339 -7.96 -12.14 -21.42
C MET A 339 -7.94 -13.67 -21.58
N ASP A 340 -9.09 -14.30 -21.78
CA ASP A 340 -9.21 -15.77 -21.87
C ASP A 340 -8.64 -16.47 -20.60
N LYS A 341 -8.94 -15.96 -19.41
CA LYS A 341 -8.50 -16.41 -18.06
C LYS A 341 -6.99 -16.29 -17.81
N LYS A 342 -6.29 -15.49 -18.59
CA LYS A 342 -4.85 -15.23 -18.41
C LYS A 342 -4.56 -14.03 -17.52
N VAL A 343 -5.57 -13.23 -17.22
CA VAL A 343 -5.51 -12.13 -16.27
C VAL A 343 -6.60 -12.32 -15.21
N ILE A 344 -6.27 -12.05 -13.96
CA ILE A 344 -7.21 -11.99 -12.83
C ILE A 344 -7.13 -10.57 -12.30
N ASP A 345 -8.26 -9.87 -12.34
CA ASP A 345 -8.38 -8.52 -11.78
C ASP A 345 -9.03 -8.58 -10.40
N LEU A 346 -8.40 -7.94 -9.41
CA LEU A 346 -8.78 -7.97 -8.00
C LEU A 346 -9.47 -6.68 -7.55
N ASP A 347 -9.43 -5.60 -8.36
CA ASP A 347 -9.96 -4.30 -7.95
C ASP A 347 -11.49 -4.33 -7.87
N VAL A 348 -11.98 -4.19 -6.64
CA VAL A 348 -13.41 -4.15 -6.30
C VAL A 348 -13.71 -3.00 -5.33
N ALA A 349 -14.96 -2.58 -5.25
CA ALA A 349 -15.37 -1.40 -4.48
C ALA A 349 -15.41 -1.66 -2.96
N HIS A 350 -14.26 -1.83 -2.30
CA HIS A 350 -14.15 -2.09 -0.85
C HIS A 350 -14.94 -1.07 -0.01
N ALA A 351 -14.79 0.22 -0.29
CA ALA A 351 -15.50 1.30 0.41
C ALA A 351 -17.02 1.28 0.20
N LYS A 352 -17.52 0.54 -0.80
CA LYS A 352 -18.96 0.40 -1.09
C LYS A 352 -19.53 -0.95 -0.63
N GLY A 353 -18.77 -1.71 0.16
CA GLY A 353 -19.19 -2.97 0.77
C GLY A 353 -18.90 -4.23 -0.04
N THR A 354 -18.23 -4.13 -1.18
CA THR A 354 -17.74 -5.31 -1.91
C THR A 354 -16.28 -5.52 -1.53
N THR A 355 -16.00 -6.52 -0.69
CA THR A 355 -14.62 -6.89 -0.36
C THR A 355 -14.36 -8.33 -0.74
N GLN A 356 -13.48 -8.50 -1.72
CA GLN A 356 -13.12 -9.79 -2.29
C GLN A 356 -11.61 -9.83 -2.59
N GLY A 357 -11.09 -11.05 -2.70
CA GLY A 357 -9.72 -11.33 -3.12
C GLY A 357 -9.62 -12.67 -3.83
N LEU A 358 -8.42 -12.98 -4.30
CA LEU A 358 -8.07 -14.25 -4.92
C LEU A 358 -7.51 -15.21 -3.88
N LEU A 359 -7.97 -16.44 -3.85
CA LEU A 359 -7.33 -17.55 -3.17
C LEU A 359 -6.79 -18.53 -4.20
N ILE A 360 -5.51 -18.85 -4.14
CA ILE A 360 -4.91 -19.98 -4.86
C ILE A 360 -4.56 -21.04 -3.81
N GLU A 361 -5.16 -22.22 -3.92
CA GLU A 361 -4.95 -23.32 -2.98
C GLU A 361 -4.80 -24.63 -3.76
N ASN A 362 -3.68 -25.30 -3.60
CA ASN A 362 -3.35 -26.53 -4.34
C ASN A 362 -3.51 -26.38 -5.87
N GLY A 363 -3.13 -25.22 -6.41
CA GLY A 363 -3.23 -24.90 -7.83
C GLY A 363 -4.64 -24.58 -8.34
N GLN A 364 -5.64 -24.52 -7.46
CA GLN A 364 -7.00 -24.10 -7.81
C GLN A 364 -7.22 -22.64 -7.42
N GLU A 365 -7.93 -21.89 -8.27
CA GLU A 365 -8.18 -20.45 -8.11
C GLU A 365 -9.63 -20.19 -7.69
N TYR A 366 -9.83 -19.33 -6.70
CA TYR A 366 -11.15 -18.99 -6.16
C TYR A 366 -11.24 -17.50 -5.84
N THR A 367 -12.42 -16.95 -5.92
CA THR A 367 -12.76 -15.70 -5.22
C THR A 367 -13.06 -16.04 -3.77
N VAL A 368 -12.54 -15.25 -2.84
CA VAL A 368 -12.91 -15.27 -1.41
C VAL A 368 -13.38 -13.89 -0.99
N ASP A 369 -14.33 -13.84 -0.06
CA ASP A 369 -14.94 -12.58 0.39
C ASP A 369 -14.63 -12.25 1.87
N ILE A 370 -15.19 -11.13 2.33
CA ILE A 370 -15.07 -10.63 3.71
C ILE A 370 -15.73 -11.56 4.76
N HIS A 371 -16.52 -12.53 4.35
CA HIS A 371 -17.13 -13.53 5.22
C HIS A 371 -16.41 -14.88 5.18
N GLY A 372 -15.31 -14.97 4.41
CA GLY A 372 -14.55 -16.21 4.20
C GLY A 372 -15.26 -17.19 3.27
N GLN A 373 -16.26 -16.73 2.51
CA GLN A 373 -16.94 -17.56 1.53
C GLN A 373 -16.08 -17.71 0.29
N LYS A 374 -15.99 -18.95 -0.20
CA LYS A 374 -15.20 -19.34 -1.37
C LYS A 374 -16.13 -19.63 -2.53
N SER A 375 -15.85 -19.04 -3.67
CA SER A 375 -16.65 -19.18 -4.90
C SER A 375 -15.76 -19.26 -6.13
N GLU A 376 -16.32 -19.69 -7.27
CA GLU A 376 -15.63 -19.63 -8.56
C GLU A 376 -15.42 -18.19 -8.98
N ILE A 377 -14.28 -17.91 -9.63
CA ILE A 377 -13.99 -16.61 -10.19
C ILE A 377 -14.91 -16.36 -11.39
N LYS A 378 -15.59 -15.23 -11.42
CA LYS A 378 -16.44 -14.81 -12.53
C LYS A 378 -15.62 -14.57 -13.80
N ASN A 379 -16.22 -14.78 -14.96
CA ASN A 379 -15.62 -14.40 -16.24
C ASN A 379 -16.19 -13.04 -16.66
N GLN A 380 -15.30 -12.09 -16.99
CA GLN A 380 -15.67 -10.77 -17.53
C GLN A 380 -16.76 -10.04 -16.71
N ALA A 381 -16.53 -9.93 -15.39
CA ALA A 381 -17.41 -9.13 -14.55
C ALA A 381 -17.50 -7.69 -15.08
N LYS A 382 -18.65 -7.06 -14.88
CA LYS A 382 -18.90 -5.71 -15.36
C LYS A 382 -17.88 -4.73 -14.74
N LYS A 383 -17.25 -3.94 -15.61
CA LYS A 383 -16.40 -2.82 -15.21
C LYS A 383 -17.29 -1.70 -14.63
N ILE A 384 -16.78 -1.07 -13.58
CA ILE A 384 -17.43 0.09 -12.93
C ILE A 384 -16.63 1.35 -13.29
N ASP A 385 -17.32 2.41 -13.68
CA ASP A 385 -16.67 3.72 -13.84
C ASP A 385 -16.36 4.32 -12.46
N GLU A 386 -15.12 4.81 -12.29
CA GLU A 386 -14.59 5.41 -11.06
C GLU A 386 -15.21 6.79 -10.73
#